data_9200e8746e55380940eb7d27bf481917
#
_entry.id   9200e8746e55380940eb7d27bf481917
#
_cell.length_a   1.000
_cell.length_b   1.000
_cell.length_c   1.000
_cell.angle_alpha   90.00
_cell.angle_beta   90.00
_cell.angle_gamma   90.00
#
_symmetry.space_group_name_H-M   'P 1'
#
loop_
_entity.id
_entity.type
_entity.pdbx_description
1 polymer ?
#
loop_
_entity_poly.entity_id
_entity_poly.type
_entity_poly.pdbx_seq_one_letter_code
_entity_poly.pdbx_strand_id
1 'polypeptide(L)'
;MNASYVFEKGIYRSSKHEYEEDIARRWWALPLNVNLPLTNGKSCQLIYAGRSGGSPGPDIRDAILSFTSHHSGTDYDATNYQVENTIGDVEIHIRATDWFAHQHHTDVRYNNVVLHIVLICDHIRPTLRQDGTIIPTCSLNDVSPTARNHQSEQWPCHHVMAKLHEAERTHLFALAGALRFEMKAQVFFELLSDARPSDIFSAYDMCLIPALAEALGFGRDRAFFRAAGLHLIGAVKTFPDPLGRALQPSPLDTNRLYILRALVEQWRTTGAWETFRQALLATSTENFLPRRGGSGGEQGGDACVALAADDHPGHASCTPTQGDASVPTPHPSTPAPTRQSAGLHQLRNIFHGLGTARTDILICNIVLPFAAAVAQQDNYPVLGEYARNLYRAYPGLSSNQITRAMCKQLLLKGEPKGACQQQGLHFIYAQTCREKRCHECLIGKQEV
;
A
#
# COMPACT_ATOMS: atom_id res chain seq x y z
N MET A 1 -7.53 -19.63 -59.69
CA MET A 1 -6.34 -19.70 -58.80
C MET A 1 -6.25 -18.42 -57.97
N ASN A 2 -6.26 -18.58 -56.64
CA ASN A 2 -5.91 -17.59 -55.62
C ASN A 2 -6.82 -16.39 -55.38
N ALA A 3 -7.93 -16.66 -54.69
CA ALA A 3 -8.71 -15.64 -54.00
C ALA A 3 -8.79 -15.88 -52.48
N SER A 4 -7.76 -16.55 -51.88
CA SER A 4 -7.80 -16.94 -50.47
C SER A 4 -6.72 -16.31 -49.58
N TYR A 5 -5.95 -15.31 -50.05
CA TYR A 5 -4.80 -14.78 -49.30
C TYR A 5 -4.91 -13.32 -48.82
N VAL A 6 -6.06 -12.69 -49.03
CA VAL A 6 -6.24 -11.24 -48.71
C VAL A 6 -7.08 -11.00 -47.44
N PHE A 7 -7.69 -12.04 -46.84
CA PHE A 7 -8.61 -11.85 -45.72
C PHE A 7 -7.95 -12.00 -44.32
N GLU A 8 -6.72 -12.49 -44.25
CA GLU A 8 -6.05 -12.71 -42.93
C GLU A 8 -5.25 -11.52 -42.37
N LYS A 9 -4.98 -10.50 -43.17
CA LYS A 9 -4.20 -9.33 -42.68
C LYS A 9 -5.03 -8.17 -42.13
N GLY A 10 -6.35 -8.21 -42.23
CA GLY A 10 -7.25 -7.11 -41.83
C GLY A 10 -7.80 -7.21 -40.40
N ILE A 11 -7.83 -8.40 -39.82
CA ILE A 11 -8.46 -8.65 -38.50
C ILE A 11 -7.48 -8.53 -37.34
N TYR A 12 -6.17 -8.55 -37.59
CA TYR A 12 -5.12 -8.63 -36.55
C TYR A 12 -4.67 -7.29 -35.95
N ARG A 13 -5.21 -6.15 -36.37
CA ARG A 13 -4.74 -4.83 -35.90
C ARG A 13 -5.55 -4.20 -34.77
N SER A 14 -6.66 -4.80 -34.35
CA SER A 14 -7.56 -4.20 -33.34
C SER A 14 -7.56 -4.87 -31.97
N SER A 15 -6.80 -5.96 -31.74
CA SER A 15 -7.07 -6.80 -30.58
C SER A 15 -5.86 -7.19 -29.71
N LYS A 16 -4.65 -6.67 -29.95
CA LYS A 16 -3.47 -7.12 -29.18
C LYS A 16 -3.60 -6.79 -27.69
N HIS A 17 -4.21 -5.68 -27.36
CA HIS A 17 -4.42 -5.26 -25.97
C HIS A 17 -5.55 -6.03 -25.29
N GLU A 18 -6.63 -6.36 -26.01
CA GLU A 18 -7.75 -7.13 -25.49
C GLU A 18 -7.33 -8.57 -25.14
N TYR A 19 -6.45 -9.18 -25.93
CA TYR A 19 -5.96 -10.54 -25.69
C TYR A 19 -5.01 -10.65 -24.49
N GLU A 20 -4.15 -9.68 -24.23
CA GLU A 20 -3.28 -9.66 -23.04
C GLU A 20 -4.12 -9.47 -21.76
N GLU A 21 -5.15 -8.63 -21.80
CA GLU A 21 -6.11 -8.51 -20.71
C GLU A 21 -6.90 -9.81 -20.45
N ASP A 22 -7.22 -10.58 -21.50
CA ASP A 22 -7.85 -11.88 -21.35
C ASP A 22 -6.92 -12.90 -20.70
N ILE A 23 -5.64 -12.91 -21.07
CA ILE A 23 -4.63 -13.75 -20.45
C ILE A 23 -4.46 -13.38 -18.98
N ALA A 24 -4.37 -12.08 -18.69
CA ALA A 24 -4.29 -11.59 -17.32
C ALA A 24 -5.53 -12.00 -16.51
N ARG A 25 -6.72 -11.91 -17.10
CA ARG A 25 -7.98 -12.35 -16.46
C ARG A 25 -7.98 -13.85 -16.17
N ARG A 26 -7.49 -14.67 -17.11
CA ARG A 26 -7.32 -16.11 -16.92
C ARG A 26 -6.30 -16.43 -15.83
N TRP A 27 -5.16 -15.74 -15.80
CA TRP A 27 -4.16 -15.86 -14.74
C TRP A 27 -4.74 -15.59 -13.36
N TRP A 28 -5.50 -14.48 -13.20
CA TRP A 28 -6.14 -14.13 -11.94
C TRP A 28 -7.26 -15.10 -11.52
N ALA A 29 -7.81 -15.85 -12.46
CA ALA A 29 -8.83 -16.86 -12.22
C ALA A 29 -8.26 -18.26 -11.90
N LEU A 30 -6.95 -18.46 -12.04
CA LEU A 30 -6.32 -19.73 -11.71
C LEU A 30 -6.49 -20.06 -10.22
N PRO A 31 -6.83 -21.31 -9.90
CA PRO A 31 -6.87 -21.75 -8.50
C PRO A 31 -5.45 -21.72 -7.91
N LEU A 32 -5.35 -21.44 -6.61
CA LEU A 32 -4.07 -21.55 -5.90
C LEU A 32 -3.63 -23.02 -5.88
N ASN A 33 -2.31 -23.21 -5.88
CA ASN A 33 -1.64 -24.51 -5.99
C ASN A 33 -1.90 -25.26 -7.31
N VAL A 34 -2.47 -24.57 -8.32
CA VAL A 34 -2.55 -25.15 -9.66
C VAL A 34 -1.14 -25.44 -10.18
N ASN A 35 -0.99 -26.58 -10.80
CA ASN A 35 0.27 -26.97 -11.46
C ASN A 35 0.37 -26.27 -12.82
N LEU A 36 1.45 -25.53 -13.01
CA LEU A 36 1.78 -24.81 -14.23
C LEU A 36 2.85 -25.60 -14.98
N PRO A 37 2.50 -26.27 -16.10
CA PRO A 37 3.48 -26.98 -16.92
C PRO A 37 4.40 -25.95 -17.61
N LEU A 38 5.70 -26.20 -17.57
CA LEU A 38 6.70 -25.32 -18.14
C LEU A 38 7.23 -25.91 -19.45
N THR A 39 7.60 -25.06 -20.39
CA THR A 39 8.12 -25.48 -21.71
C THR A 39 9.41 -26.29 -21.65
N ASN A 40 10.12 -26.26 -20.54
CA ASN A 40 11.31 -27.09 -20.29
C ASN A 40 11.01 -28.49 -19.72
N GLY A 41 9.75 -28.91 -19.73
CA GLY A 41 9.30 -30.22 -19.22
C GLY A 41 9.18 -30.31 -17.69
N LYS A 42 9.49 -29.24 -16.96
CA LYS A 42 9.27 -29.12 -15.52
C LYS A 42 7.88 -28.55 -15.24
N SER A 43 7.56 -28.38 -13.98
CA SER A 43 6.36 -27.66 -13.56
C SER A 43 6.63 -26.83 -12.30
N CYS A 44 5.77 -25.84 -12.07
CA CYS A 44 5.74 -25.14 -10.79
C CYS A 44 4.29 -24.99 -10.31
N GLN A 45 4.10 -24.74 -9.02
CA GLN A 45 2.78 -24.49 -8.46
C GLN A 45 2.57 -23.00 -8.25
N LEU A 46 1.38 -22.52 -8.59
CA LEU A 46 0.97 -21.14 -8.32
C LEU A 46 0.57 -20.99 -6.86
N ILE A 47 1.43 -20.40 -6.06
CA ILE A 47 1.21 -20.18 -4.64
C ILE A 47 0.45 -18.87 -4.39
N TYR A 48 0.82 -17.82 -5.11
CA TYR A 48 0.16 -16.52 -5.08
C TYR A 48 0.30 -15.85 -6.45
N ALA A 49 -0.82 -15.41 -7.01
CA ALA A 49 -0.84 -14.85 -8.36
C ALA A 49 -0.21 -13.45 -8.48
N GLY A 50 0.26 -12.87 -7.39
CA GLY A 50 0.86 -11.54 -7.40
C GLY A 50 -0.18 -10.42 -7.40
N ARG A 51 0.22 -9.28 -7.89
CA ARG A 51 -0.61 -8.07 -8.06
C ARG A 51 -0.32 -7.43 -9.41
N SER A 52 -1.25 -6.68 -9.97
CA SER A 52 -1.02 -5.98 -11.25
C SER A 52 0.18 -5.04 -11.15
N GLY A 53 1.06 -5.09 -12.13
CA GLY A 53 2.31 -4.32 -12.15
C GLY A 53 2.17 -2.87 -12.55
N GLY A 54 1.21 -2.58 -13.40
CA GLY A 54 1.05 -1.27 -14.05
C GLY A 54 2.15 -0.97 -15.08
N SER A 55 1.90 -0.07 -16.01
CA SER A 55 2.86 0.35 -17.03
C SER A 55 3.83 1.42 -16.50
N PRO A 56 5.12 1.41 -16.94
CA PRO A 56 5.86 0.42 -17.70
C PRO A 56 6.56 -0.60 -16.79
N GLY A 57 6.72 -1.86 -17.24
CA GLY A 57 7.39 -2.98 -16.55
C GLY A 57 6.50 -4.21 -16.51
N PRO A 58 6.88 -5.28 -15.81
CA PRO A 58 6.14 -6.53 -15.76
C PRO A 58 4.68 -6.36 -15.39
N ASP A 59 3.80 -7.11 -16.05
CA ASP A 59 2.34 -7.05 -15.89
C ASP A 59 1.88 -7.45 -14.49
N ILE A 60 2.60 -8.35 -13.87
CA ILE A 60 2.30 -8.87 -12.54
C ILE A 60 3.54 -8.77 -11.68
N ARG A 61 3.32 -8.34 -10.44
CA ARG A 61 4.36 -8.16 -9.44
C ARG A 61 4.16 -9.07 -8.25
N ASP A 62 5.30 -9.45 -7.65
CA ASP A 62 5.31 -10.17 -6.37
C ASP A 62 4.52 -11.49 -6.41
N ALA A 63 4.47 -12.20 -7.54
CA ALA A 63 3.92 -13.55 -7.59
C ALA A 63 4.80 -14.51 -6.78
N ILE A 64 4.21 -15.57 -6.22
CA ILE A 64 4.92 -16.63 -5.51
C ILE A 64 4.67 -17.94 -6.26
N LEU A 65 5.76 -18.54 -6.70
CA LEU A 65 5.77 -19.80 -7.41
C LEU A 65 6.59 -20.82 -6.62
N SER A 66 6.11 -22.05 -6.54
CA SER A 66 6.82 -23.15 -5.90
C SER A 66 7.40 -24.09 -6.96
N PHE A 67 8.70 -24.17 -7.03
CA PHE A 67 9.42 -25.05 -7.93
C PHE A 67 9.85 -26.32 -7.19
N THR A 68 9.65 -27.48 -7.83
CA THR A 68 10.15 -28.75 -7.31
C THR A 68 11.44 -29.09 -8.03
N SER A 69 12.56 -29.14 -7.32
CA SER A 69 13.85 -29.56 -7.84
C SER A 69 14.12 -31.01 -7.45
N HIS A 70 14.50 -31.83 -8.46
CA HIS A 70 15.05 -33.16 -8.23
C HIS A 70 16.56 -33.03 -8.06
N HIS A 71 17.08 -33.38 -6.89
CA HIS A 71 18.52 -33.64 -6.80
C HIS A 71 18.77 -35.04 -7.35
N SER A 72 19.51 -35.13 -8.45
CA SER A 72 20.10 -36.38 -8.94
C SER A 72 21.28 -36.78 -8.06
N GLY A 73 20.97 -37.21 -6.85
CA GLY A 73 21.92 -37.92 -5.99
C GLY A 73 21.78 -39.44 -6.24
N THR A 74 22.91 -40.10 -6.31
CA THR A 74 23.03 -41.55 -6.62
C THR A 74 22.61 -42.47 -5.47
N ASP A 75 21.77 -42.00 -4.53
CA ASP A 75 21.24 -42.86 -3.47
C ASP A 75 19.71 -43.05 -3.63
N TYR A 76 19.31 -44.30 -3.56
CA TYR A 76 17.96 -44.85 -3.71
C TYR A 76 16.98 -44.44 -2.59
N ASP A 77 17.00 -43.17 -2.14
CA ASP A 77 15.98 -42.69 -1.19
C ASP A 77 15.02 -41.71 -1.89
N ALA A 78 13.85 -42.27 -2.22
CA ALA A 78 12.83 -41.68 -3.10
C ALA A 78 12.04 -40.51 -2.47
N THR A 79 12.55 -39.81 -1.44
CA THR A 79 11.79 -38.82 -0.65
C THR A 79 12.42 -37.42 -0.54
N ASN A 80 13.53 -37.13 -1.22
CA ASN A 80 14.18 -35.83 -1.07
C ASN A 80 13.78 -34.84 -2.20
N TYR A 81 12.52 -34.39 -2.17
CA TYR A 81 12.06 -33.26 -2.99
C TYR A 81 12.34 -31.97 -2.24
N GLN A 82 13.21 -31.12 -2.74
CA GLN A 82 13.30 -29.73 -2.25
C GLN A 82 12.28 -28.88 -2.99
N VAL A 83 11.40 -28.27 -2.22
CA VAL A 83 10.40 -27.32 -2.70
C VAL A 83 10.93 -25.93 -2.40
N GLU A 84 11.22 -25.15 -3.43
CA GLU A 84 11.70 -23.79 -3.31
C GLU A 84 10.61 -22.79 -3.74
N ASN A 85 10.26 -21.88 -2.82
CA ASN A 85 9.35 -20.79 -3.13
C ASN A 85 10.12 -19.59 -3.68
N THR A 86 9.85 -19.24 -4.93
CA THR A 86 10.45 -18.10 -5.59
C THR A 86 9.45 -16.95 -5.66
N ILE A 87 9.86 -15.78 -5.19
CA ILE A 87 9.07 -14.54 -5.28
C ILE A 87 9.62 -13.71 -6.43
N GLY A 88 8.76 -13.29 -7.34
CA GLY A 88 9.17 -12.44 -8.45
C GLY A 88 8.00 -11.93 -9.28
N ASP A 89 8.32 -11.34 -10.40
CA ASP A 89 7.35 -10.77 -11.31
C ASP A 89 6.97 -11.79 -12.40
N VAL A 90 5.81 -11.59 -13.02
CA VAL A 90 5.34 -12.42 -14.15
C VAL A 90 5.01 -11.48 -15.29
N GLU A 91 5.49 -11.84 -16.48
CA GLU A 91 5.17 -11.13 -17.71
C GLU A 91 4.22 -11.95 -18.58
N ILE A 92 3.30 -11.28 -19.24
CA ILE A 92 2.24 -11.88 -20.06
C ILE A 92 2.37 -11.44 -21.50
N HIS A 93 2.31 -12.40 -22.42
CA HIS A 93 2.26 -12.16 -23.85
C HIS A 93 1.30 -13.10 -24.55
N ILE A 94 0.91 -12.75 -25.76
CA ILE A 94 0.18 -13.69 -26.63
C ILE A 94 1.12 -14.78 -27.13
N ARG A 95 2.34 -14.40 -27.55
CA ARG A 95 3.35 -15.29 -28.12
C ARG A 95 4.64 -15.24 -27.33
N ALA A 96 5.35 -16.34 -27.27
CA ALA A 96 6.66 -16.39 -26.61
C ALA A 96 7.70 -15.46 -27.28
N THR A 97 7.62 -15.27 -28.62
CA THR A 97 8.46 -14.33 -29.38
C THR A 97 8.25 -12.88 -29.02
N ASP A 98 7.12 -12.51 -28.42
CA ASP A 98 6.83 -11.11 -28.03
C ASP A 98 7.79 -10.63 -26.93
N TRP A 99 8.36 -11.50 -26.10
CA TRP A 99 9.42 -11.17 -25.16
C TRP A 99 10.60 -10.45 -25.82
N PHE A 100 11.03 -10.96 -26.96
CA PHE A 100 12.14 -10.37 -27.71
C PHE A 100 11.70 -9.20 -28.56
N ALA A 101 10.48 -9.25 -29.14
CA ALA A 101 9.91 -8.15 -29.93
C ALA A 101 9.70 -6.89 -29.09
N HIS A 102 9.39 -7.02 -27.81
CA HIS A 102 9.27 -5.92 -26.85
C HIS A 102 10.60 -5.58 -26.14
N GLN A 103 11.69 -6.24 -26.51
CA GLN A 103 13.05 -5.99 -25.99
C GLN A 103 13.19 -6.21 -24.47
N HIS A 104 12.36 -7.05 -23.83
CA HIS A 104 12.44 -7.31 -22.39
C HIS A 104 13.76 -7.96 -21.99
N HIS A 105 14.41 -8.69 -22.89
CA HIS A 105 15.72 -9.29 -22.68
C HIS A 105 16.88 -8.26 -22.57
N THR A 106 16.64 -7.00 -22.87
CA THR A 106 17.61 -5.91 -22.72
C THR A 106 17.24 -4.92 -21.64
N ASP A 107 16.07 -5.09 -20.99
CA ASP A 107 15.52 -4.13 -20.06
C ASP A 107 15.68 -4.62 -18.60
N VAL A 108 16.48 -3.91 -17.83
CA VAL A 108 16.74 -4.18 -16.41
C VAL A 108 15.46 -4.26 -15.54
N ARG A 109 14.38 -3.63 -15.98
CA ARG A 109 13.09 -3.66 -15.27
C ARG A 109 12.49 -5.07 -15.18
N TYR A 110 12.89 -5.95 -16.10
CA TYR A 110 12.42 -7.33 -16.18
C TYR A 110 13.36 -8.34 -15.48
N ASN A 111 14.42 -7.86 -14.82
CA ASN A 111 15.37 -8.74 -14.11
C ASN A 111 14.75 -9.41 -12.86
N ASN A 112 13.56 -9.01 -12.40
CA ASN A 112 12.83 -9.69 -11.35
C ASN A 112 11.75 -10.67 -11.88
N VAL A 113 11.62 -10.82 -13.20
CA VAL A 113 10.65 -11.76 -13.79
C VAL A 113 11.12 -13.19 -13.57
N VAL A 114 10.24 -14.00 -12.99
CA VAL A 114 10.50 -15.42 -12.64
C VAL A 114 9.68 -16.39 -13.48
N LEU A 115 8.68 -15.88 -14.23
CA LEU A 115 7.83 -16.67 -15.10
C LEU A 115 7.33 -15.82 -16.27
N HIS A 116 7.41 -16.37 -17.47
CA HIS A 116 6.81 -15.81 -18.68
C HIS A 116 5.55 -16.60 -19.03
N ILE A 117 4.39 -15.96 -19.05
CA ILE A 117 3.09 -16.56 -19.38
C ILE A 117 2.73 -16.21 -20.83
N VAL A 118 2.32 -17.23 -21.60
CA VAL A 118 1.93 -17.05 -22.99
C VAL A 118 0.65 -17.84 -23.32
N LEU A 119 -0.01 -17.51 -24.40
CA LEU A 119 -1.03 -18.37 -25.02
C LEU A 119 -0.40 -19.36 -26.02
N ILE A 120 0.57 -18.86 -26.79
CA ILE A 120 1.20 -19.62 -27.88
C ILE A 120 2.71 -19.65 -27.63
N CYS A 121 3.23 -20.83 -27.38
CA CYS A 121 4.67 -21.04 -27.31
C CYS A 121 5.22 -21.30 -28.73
N ASP A 122 5.49 -20.24 -29.47
CA ASP A 122 5.96 -20.24 -30.85
C ASP A 122 7.49 -20.22 -30.99
N HIS A 123 8.21 -20.44 -29.88
CA HIS A 123 9.65 -20.27 -29.83
C HIS A 123 10.31 -21.34 -28.94
N ILE A 124 11.42 -21.91 -29.41
CA ILE A 124 12.16 -22.98 -28.72
C ILE A 124 13.33 -22.43 -27.87
N ARG A 125 13.79 -21.19 -28.18
CA ARG A 125 14.93 -20.61 -27.46
C ARG A 125 14.55 -20.28 -26.01
N PRO A 126 15.50 -20.37 -25.06
CA PRO A 126 15.25 -19.94 -23.70
C PRO A 126 14.85 -18.46 -23.62
N THR A 127 13.87 -18.15 -22.82
CA THR A 127 13.55 -16.75 -22.46
C THR A 127 14.64 -16.24 -21.51
N LEU A 128 15.36 -15.21 -21.90
CA LEU A 128 16.46 -14.64 -21.14
C LEU A 128 16.10 -13.25 -20.63
N ARG A 129 16.49 -12.96 -19.39
CA ARG A 129 16.47 -11.60 -18.84
C ARG A 129 17.75 -10.85 -19.27
N GLN A 130 17.78 -9.54 -18.99
CA GLN A 130 18.93 -8.68 -19.28
C GLN A 130 20.19 -9.14 -18.52
N ASP A 131 20.05 -9.71 -17.32
CA ASP A 131 21.16 -10.24 -16.51
C ASP A 131 21.65 -11.63 -16.96
N GLY A 132 21.10 -12.16 -18.06
CA GLY A 132 21.44 -13.47 -18.62
C GLY A 132 20.74 -14.67 -17.95
N THR A 133 19.91 -14.44 -16.94
CA THR A 133 19.16 -15.50 -16.26
C THR A 133 18.08 -16.05 -17.19
N ILE A 134 18.01 -17.37 -17.30
CA ILE A 134 16.92 -18.08 -18.00
C ILE A 134 15.70 -18.12 -17.11
N ILE A 135 14.56 -17.69 -17.64
CA ILE A 135 13.26 -17.81 -16.97
C ILE A 135 12.37 -18.85 -17.69
N PRO A 136 11.59 -19.63 -16.93
CA PRO A 136 10.67 -20.59 -17.51
C PRO A 136 9.51 -19.89 -18.22
N THR A 137 8.98 -20.53 -19.25
CA THR A 137 7.77 -20.11 -19.95
C THR A 137 6.66 -21.15 -19.72
N CYS A 138 5.45 -20.68 -19.47
CA CYS A 138 4.24 -21.50 -19.32
C CYS A 138 3.18 -21.04 -20.34
N SER A 139 2.64 -21.98 -21.10
CA SER A 139 1.44 -21.74 -21.91
C SER A 139 0.18 -21.94 -21.07
N LEU A 140 -0.67 -20.90 -20.97
CA LEU A 140 -1.94 -21.02 -20.26
C LEU A 140 -2.92 -22.00 -20.92
N ASN A 141 -2.72 -22.33 -22.19
CA ASN A 141 -3.53 -23.33 -22.86
C ASN A 141 -3.22 -24.76 -22.40
N ASP A 142 -2.01 -24.97 -21.87
CA ASP A 142 -1.57 -26.28 -21.36
C ASP A 142 -1.91 -26.45 -19.87
N VAL A 143 -2.40 -25.40 -19.21
CA VAL A 143 -2.83 -25.47 -17.82
C VAL A 143 -4.20 -26.13 -17.74
N SER A 144 -4.22 -27.37 -17.31
CA SER A 144 -5.48 -28.10 -17.08
C SER A 144 -6.22 -27.52 -15.87
N PRO A 145 -7.47 -27.08 -16.01
CA PRO A 145 -8.26 -26.60 -14.88
C PRO A 145 -8.69 -27.72 -13.94
N THR A 146 -8.26 -28.95 -14.21
CA THR A 146 -8.66 -30.16 -13.47
C THR A 146 -7.79 -30.43 -12.26
N ALA A 147 -7.89 -29.56 -11.28
CA ALA A 147 -7.84 -29.97 -9.89
C ALA A 147 -8.92 -29.18 -9.14
N ARG A 148 -10.19 -29.38 -9.53
CA ARG A 148 -11.30 -29.11 -8.62
C ARG A 148 -11.26 -30.16 -7.51
N ASN A 149 -10.27 -30.09 -6.66
CA ASN A 149 -10.49 -30.42 -5.29
C ASN A 149 -11.37 -29.28 -4.76
N HIS A 150 -12.67 -29.52 -4.74
CA HIS A 150 -13.69 -28.75 -4.04
C HIS A 150 -13.56 -28.90 -2.51
N GLN A 151 -12.37 -28.97 -1.99
CA GLN A 151 -12.09 -28.40 -0.71
C GLN A 151 -11.75 -26.94 -1.00
N SER A 152 -12.74 -26.07 -0.82
CA SER A 152 -12.49 -24.66 -0.66
C SER A 152 -11.31 -24.57 0.32
N GLU A 153 -10.10 -24.27 -0.18
CA GLU A 153 -8.95 -24.04 0.69
C GLU A 153 -9.34 -22.84 1.54
N GLN A 154 -9.94 -23.14 2.68
CA GLN A 154 -10.22 -22.14 3.68
C GLN A 154 -8.85 -21.76 4.23
N TRP A 155 -8.42 -20.57 3.88
CA TRP A 155 -7.25 -20.00 4.51
C TRP A 155 -7.42 -20.11 6.04
N PRO A 156 -6.35 -20.41 6.79
CA PRO A 156 -6.43 -20.44 8.27
C PRO A 156 -7.12 -19.20 8.85
N CYS A 157 -6.88 -18.05 8.24
CA CYS A 157 -7.53 -16.78 8.63
C CYS A 157 -9.06 -16.78 8.42
N HIS A 158 -9.62 -17.56 7.49
CA HIS A 158 -11.09 -17.61 7.29
C HIS A 158 -11.80 -18.12 8.53
N HIS A 159 -11.27 -19.19 9.14
CA HIS A 159 -11.85 -19.78 10.34
C HIS A 159 -11.83 -18.81 11.52
N VAL A 160 -10.72 -18.11 11.72
CA VAL A 160 -10.59 -17.09 12.76
C VAL A 160 -11.49 -15.90 12.46
N MET A 161 -11.43 -15.35 11.23
CA MET A 161 -12.23 -14.20 10.84
C MET A 161 -13.74 -14.45 10.92
N ALA A 162 -14.20 -15.68 10.69
CA ALA A 162 -15.61 -16.04 10.82
C ALA A 162 -16.12 -15.93 12.26
N LYS A 163 -15.28 -16.19 13.25
CA LYS A 163 -15.62 -16.14 14.68
C LYS A 163 -15.54 -14.76 15.31
N LEU A 164 -14.67 -13.87 14.76
CA LEU A 164 -14.49 -12.52 15.29
C LEU A 164 -15.67 -11.61 14.96
N HIS A 165 -16.12 -10.83 15.93
CA HIS A 165 -17.06 -9.74 15.71
C HIS A 165 -16.41 -8.56 14.97
N GLU A 166 -17.21 -7.68 14.39
CA GLU A 166 -16.71 -6.55 13.60
C GLU A 166 -15.80 -5.62 14.42
N ALA A 167 -16.12 -5.40 15.69
CA ALA A 167 -15.29 -4.59 16.59
C ALA A 167 -13.91 -5.21 16.84
N GLU A 168 -13.85 -6.53 17.03
CA GLU A 168 -12.60 -7.27 17.23
C GLU A 168 -11.73 -7.26 15.96
N ARG A 169 -12.35 -7.45 14.78
CA ARG A 169 -11.65 -7.32 13.50
C ARG A 169 -11.06 -5.92 13.32
N THR A 170 -11.87 -4.89 13.63
CA THR A 170 -11.45 -3.49 13.55
C THR A 170 -10.28 -3.22 14.50
N HIS A 171 -10.35 -3.73 15.74
CA HIS A 171 -9.29 -3.63 16.72
C HIS A 171 -8.01 -4.33 16.26
N LEU A 172 -8.11 -5.55 15.75
CA LEU A 172 -6.98 -6.32 15.22
C LEU A 172 -6.26 -5.58 14.09
N PHE A 173 -7.01 -5.01 13.15
CA PHE A 173 -6.43 -4.23 12.06
C PHE A 173 -5.82 -2.92 12.56
N ALA A 174 -6.41 -2.28 13.56
CA ALA A 174 -5.85 -1.08 14.17
C ALA A 174 -4.53 -1.40 14.91
N LEU A 175 -4.47 -2.52 15.63
CA LEU A 175 -3.25 -3.01 16.27
C LEU A 175 -2.14 -3.27 15.24
N ALA A 176 -2.45 -3.99 14.16
CA ALA A 176 -1.52 -4.24 13.07
C ALA A 176 -1.03 -2.94 12.41
N GLY A 177 -1.92 -1.95 12.25
CA GLY A 177 -1.58 -0.63 11.74
C GLY A 177 -0.67 0.15 12.68
N ALA A 178 -0.90 0.08 13.98
CA ALA A 178 -0.04 0.68 15.00
C ALA A 178 1.36 0.05 14.99
N LEU A 179 1.47 -1.28 14.89
CA LEU A 179 2.75 -1.97 14.74
C LEU A 179 3.51 -1.50 13.50
N ARG A 180 2.81 -1.35 12.36
CA ARG A 180 3.42 -0.80 11.14
C ARG A 180 3.93 0.61 11.33
N PHE A 181 3.20 1.44 12.07
CA PHE A 181 3.61 2.81 12.38
C PHE A 181 4.88 2.82 13.22
N GLU A 182 4.92 2.06 14.31
CA GLU A 182 6.10 2.00 15.20
C GLU A 182 7.32 1.45 14.47
N MET A 183 7.17 0.42 13.63
CA MET A 183 8.28 -0.06 12.80
C MET A 183 8.86 1.03 11.90
N LYS A 184 8.01 1.87 11.31
CA LYS A 184 8.48 2.99 10.48
C LYS A 184 9.13 4.08 11.32
N ALA A 185 8.57 4.40 12.47
CA ALA A 185 9.17 5.36 13.41
C ALA A 185 10.54 4.87 13.89
N GLN A 186 10.69 3.59 14.16
CA GLN A 186 11.97 3.00 14.55
C GLN A 186 13.02 3.11 13.45
N VAL A 187 12.66 2.83 12.18
CA VAL A 187 13.58 3.02 11.04
C VAL A 187 14.03 4.48 10.94
N PHE A 188 13.13 5.44 11.12
CA PHE A 188 13.50 6.85 11.11
C PHE A 188 14.38 7.22 12.31
N PHE A 189 14.11 6.69 13.49
CA PHE A 189 14.93 6.91 14.68
C PHE A 189 16.38 6.45 14.46
N GLU A 190 16.56 5.27 13.87
CA GLU A 190 17.88 4.75 13.51
C GLU A 190 18.58 5.62 12.48
N LEU A 191 17.87 6.07 11.43
CA LEU A 191 18.42 6.98 10.43
C LEU A 191 18.83 8.34 11.03
N LEU A 192 18.06 8.86 11.99
CA LEU A 192 18.35 10.11 12.66
C LEU A 192 19.62 10.04 13.54
N SER A 193 19.92 8.88 14.12
CA SER A 193 21.11 8.68 14.94
C SER A 193 22.41 8.90 14.17
N ASP A 194 22.41 8.58 12.87
CA ASP A 194 23.57 8.73 11.99
C ASP A 194 23.52 10.00 11.14
N ALA A 195 22.43 10.75 11.20
CA ALA A 195 22.22 11.92 10.36
C ALA A 195 23.19 13.06 10.75
N ARG A 196 23.70 13.74 9.72
CA ARG A 196 24.50 14.94 9.88
C ARG A 196 23.89 16.07 9.09
N PRO A 197 23.88 17.29 9.63
CA PRO A 197 23.41 18.47 8.91
C PRO A 197 24.35 18.81 7.74
N SER A 198 23.80 19.49 6.74
CA SER A 198 24.57 20.18 5.71
C SER A 198 24.59 21.70 6.01
N ASP A 199 25.26 22.48 5.16
CA ASP A 199 25.27 23.95 5.27
C ASP A 199 23.87 24.57 5.12
N ILE A 200 22.92 23.85 4.50
CA ILE A 200 21.59 24.35 4.16
C ILE A 200 20.50 23.63 4.93
N PHE A 201 20.64 22.30 5.11
CA PHE A 201 19.60 21.44 5.64
C PHE A 201 19.99 20.85 7.00
N SER A 202 19.04 20.83 7.92
CA SER A 202 19.20 20.19 9.23
C SER A 202 19.40 18.67 9.11
N ALA A 203 19.90 18.02 10.15
CA ALA A 203 19.98 16.56 10.22
C ALA A 203 18.61 15.90 9.99
N TYR A 204 17.54 16.52 10.46
CA TYR A 204 16.17 16.06 10.23
C TYR A 204 15.79 16.10 8.75
N ASP A 205 16.12 17.20 8.07
CA ASP A 205 15.82 17.38 6.64
C ASP A 205 16.60 16.41 5.79
N MET A 206 17.85 16.10 6.17
CA MET A 206 18.70 15.11 5.49
C MET A 206 18.11 13.70 5.52
N CYS A 207 17.28 13.38 6.50
CA CYS A 207 16.52 12.12 6.59
C CYS A 207 15.14 12.22 5.92
N LEU A 208 14.41 13.30 6.19
CA LEU A 208 13.00 13.44 5.79
C LEU A 208 12.85 13.64 4.27
N ILE A 209 13.65 14.52 3.67
CA ILE A 209 13.49 14.87 2.24
C ILE A 209 13.74 13.64 1.33
N PRO A 210 14.80 12.84 1.51
CA PRO A 210 14.97 11.62 0.72
C PRO A 210 13.84 10.60 0.91
N ALA A 211 13.26 10.49 2.12
CA ALA A 211 12.13 9.60 2.39
C ALA A 211 10.84 10.07 1.70
N LEU A 212 10.55 11.37 1.72
CA LEU A 212 9.45 11.97 0.96
C LEU A 212 9.63 11.78 -0.54
N ALA A 213 10.85 12.02 -1.04
CA ALA A 213 11.19 11.81 -2.44
C ALA A 213 10.98 10.33 -2.84
N GLU A 214 11.51 9.39 -2.06
CA GLU A 214 11.31 7.95 -2.29
C GLU A 214 9.83 7.58 -2.38
N ALA A 215 9.02 8.10 -1.47
CA ALA A 215 7.58 7.85 -1.45
C ALA A 215 6.84 8.44 -2.66
N LEU A 216 7.33 9.54 -3.24
CA LEU A 216 6.83 10.09 -4.50
C LEU A 216 7.14 9.18 -5.70
N GLY A 217 8.17 8.35 -5.61
CA GLY A 217 8.59 7.47 -6.69
C GLY A 217 7.64 6.32 -6.99
N PHE A 218 6.82 5.89 -6.06
CA PHE A 218 5.92 4.74 -6.14
C PHE A 218 6.50 3.49 -6.81
N GLY A 219 6.20 2.34 -6.28
CA GLY A 219 6.60 1.06 -6.86
C GLY A 219 8.09 1.03 -7.26
N ARG A 220 8.36 1.03 -8.54
CA ARG A 220 9.72 0.89 -9.11
C ARG A 220 10.56 2.16 -9.19
N ASP A 221 9.94 3.35 -9.16
CA ASP A 221 10.68 4.62 -9.27
C ASP A 221 11.22 5.10 -7.92
N ARG A 222 10.98 4.36 -6.84
CA ARG A 222 11.36 4.74 -5.48
C ARG A 222 12.86 5.02 -5.35
N ALA A 223 13.71 4.13 -5.85
CA ALA A 223 15.16 4.30 -5.77
C ALA A 223 15.63 5.54 -6.53
N PHE A 224 15.09 5.79 -7.73
CA PHE A 224 15.40 6.98 -8.52
C PHE A 224 14.99 8.26 -7.80
N PHE A 225 13.75 8.31 -7.27
CA PHE A 225 13.27 9.50 -6.56
C PHE A 225 14.04 9.74 -5.25
N ARG A 226 14.40 8.67 -4.53
CA ARG A 226 15.29 8.78 -3.36
C ARG A 226 16.64 9.39 -3.74
N ALA A 227 17.28 8.89 -4.80
CA ALA A 227 18.55 9.42 -5.30
C ALA A 227 18.41 10.88 -5.79
N ALA A 228 17.29 11.23 -6.45
CA ALA A 228 16.98 12.60 -6.82
C ALA A 228 16.83 13.50 -5.57
N GLY A 229 16.16 13.03 -4.53
CA GLY A 229 16.05 13.73 -3.25
C GLY A 229 17.41 13.98 -2.61
N LEU A 230 18.28 12.96 -2.57
CA LEU A 230 19.66 13.08 -2.05
C LEU A 230 20.50 14.10 -2.85
N HIS A 231 20.33 14.14 -4.16
CA HIS A 231 20.99 15.15 -4.99
C HIS A 231 20.50 16.56 -4.71
N LEU A 232 19.18 16.75 -4.59
CA LEU A 232 18.58 18.06 -4.37
C LEU A 232 18.98 18.70 -3.02
N ILE A 233 19.28 17.88 -2.00
CA ILE A 233 19.79 18.35 -0.71
C ILE A 233 21.34 18.45 -0.66
N GLY A 234 22.02 18.15 -1.77
CA GLY A 234 23.48 18.21 -1.86
C GLY A 234 24.23 17.04 -1.25
N ALA A 235 23.54 15.97 -0.80
CA ALA A 235 24.17 14.77 -0.27
C ALA A 235 24.92 13.95 -1.33
N VAL A 236 24.51 14.05 -2.60
CA VAL A 236 25.11 13.39 -3.75
C VAL A 236 25.33 14.42 -4.87
N LYS A 237 26.53 14.41 -5.48
CA LYS A 237 26.89 15.40 -6.51
C LYS A 237 26.18 15.19 -7.84
N THR A 238 25.97 13.92 -8.23
CA THR A 238 25.41 13.57 -9.53
C THR A 238 23.90 13.33 -9.42
N PHE A 239 23.14 13.93 -10.36
CA PHE A 239 21.72 13.59 -10.51
C PHE A 239 21.61 12.13 -10.99
N PRO A 240 20.66 11.35 -10.44
CA PRO A 240 20.53 9.95 -10.84
C PRO A 240 20.18 9.83 -12.32
N ASP A 241 20.87 8.93 -13.02
CA ASP A 241 20.55 8.58 -14.38
C ASP A 241 19.16 7.88 -14.41
N PRO A 242 18.25 8.26 -15.30
CA PRO A 242 16.99 7.56 -15.51
C PRO A 242 17.15 6.18 -16.16
N LEU A 243 18.33 5.57 -16.13
CA LEU A 243 18.61 4.22 -16.63
C LEU A 243 17.51 3.22 -16.23
N GLY A 244 17.03 2.45 -17.20
CA GLY A 244 15.94 1.52 -17.03
C GLY A 244 14.55 2.15 -17.06
N ARG A 245 14.44 3.45 -17.23
CA ARG A 245 13.17 4.11 -17.59
C ARG A 245 12.93 3.96 -19.09
N ALA A 246 11.66 3.88 -19.48
CA ALA A 246 11.31 4.03 -20.87
C ALA A 246 11.98 5.30 -21.43
N LEU A 247 12.43 5.25 -22.67
CA LEU A 247 13.10 6.34 -23.38
C LEU A 247 12.33 7.68 -23.34
N GLN A 248 11.05 7.63 -22.92
CA GLN A 248 10.23 8.79 -22.64
C GLN A 248 9.69 8.67 -21.21
N PRO A 249 10.13 9.55 -20.27
CA PRO A 249 9.51 9.63 -18.96
C PRO A 249 8.02 9.94 -19.13
N SER A 250 7.17 9.24 -18.36
CA SER A 250 5.75 9.58 -18.31
C SER A 250 5.59 11.04 -17.90
N PRO A 251 4.66 11.80 -18.49
CA PRO A 251 4.36 13.17 -18.06
C PRO A 251 4.10 13.28 -16.55
N LEU A 252 3.52 12.24 -15.96
CA LEU A 252 3.29 12.14 -14.52
C LEU A 252 4.59 12.08 -13.71
N ASP A 253 5.64 11.42 -14.24
CA ASP A 253 6.94 11.31 -13.57
C ASP A 253 7.69 12.63 -13.62
N THR A 254 7.63 13.32 -14.75
CA THR A 254 8.20 14.67 -14.93
C THR A 254 7.52 15.66 -13.99
N ASN A 255 6.20 15.63 -13.88
CA ASN A 255 5.45 16.50 -12.97
C ASN A 255 5.78 16.21 -11.50
N ARG A 256 5.89 14.95 -11.09
CA ARG A 256 6.30 14.59 -9.71
C ARG A 256 7.69 15.10 -9.36
N LEU A 257 8.63 14.99 -10.30
CA LEU A 257 9.97 15.50 -10.12
C LEU A 257 10.02 17.02 -10.05
N TYR A 258 9.21 17.71 -10.86
CA TYR A 258 9.04 19.15 -10.78
C TYR A 258 8.50 19.59 -9.41
N ILE A 259 7.45 18.92 -8.91
CA ILE A 259 6.88 19.18 -7.58
C ILE A 259 7.93 18.95 -6.49
N LEU A 260 8.68 17.84 -6.56
CA LEU A 260 9.76 17.56 -5.59
C LEU A 260 10.79 18.68 -5.56
N ARG A 261 11.22 19.17 -6.72
CA ARG A 261 12.18 20.28 -6.84
C ARG A 261 11.62 21.56 -6.22
N ALA A 262 10.38 21.90 -6.52
CA ALA A 262 9.72 23.10 -5.98
C ALA A 262 9.60 23.04 -4.45
N LEU A 263 9.22 21.89 -3.89
CA LEU A 263 9.13 21.68 -2.45
C LEU A 263 10.51 21.79 -1.77
N VAL A 264 11.54 21.16 -2.33
CA VAL A 264 12.89 21.22 -1.77
C VAL A 264 13.44 22.64 -1.82
N GLU A 265 13.19 23.40 -2.90
CA GLU A 265 13.60 24.80 -3.01
C GLU A 265 12.93 25.67 -1.95
N GLN A 266 11.63 25.48 -1.73
CA GLN A 266 10.91 26.17 -0.63
C GLN A 266 11.53 25.83 0.74
N TRP A 267 11.87 24.57 0.99
CA TRP A 267 12.41 24.10 2.27
C TRP A 267 13.87 24.53 2.51
N ARG A 268 14.57 25.09 1.52
CA ARG A 268 15.91 25.69 1.72
C ARG A 268 15.91 26.83 2.73
N THR A 269 14.81 27.57 2.82
CA THR A 269 14.67 28.71 3.73
C THR A 269 14.04 28.34 5.06
N THR A 270 13.05 27.45 5.06
CA THR A 270 12.24 27.16 6.25
C THR A 270 12.61 25.83 6.92
N GLY A 271 13.31 24.94 6.22
CA GLY A 271 13.46 23.54 6.61
C GLY A 271 12.18 22.73 6.34
N ALA A 272 12.34 21.51 5.84
CA ALA A 272 11.20 20.60 5.64
C ALA A 272 10.60 20.20 6.99
N TRP A 273 11.44 19.71 7.90
CA TRP A 273 10.96 19.26 9.22
C TRP A 273 10.32 20.39 10.01
N GLU A 274 10.94 21.56 10.05
CA GLU A 274 10.37 22.69 10.79
C GLU A 274 8.99 23.10 10.25
N THR A 275 8.80 23.07 8.93
CA THR A 275 7.50 23.32 8.30
C THR A 275 6.43 22.32 8.78
N PHE A 276 6.75 21.02 8.82
CA PHE A 276 5.81 20.01 9.33
C PHE A 276 5.62 20.10 10.83
N ARG A 277 6.69 20.37 11.60
CA ARG A 277 6.64 20.50 13.04
C ARG A 277 5.71 21.65 13.46
N GLN A 278 5.81 22.80 12.81
CA GLN A 278 4.93 23.94 13.07
C GLN A 278 3.46 23.59 12.79
N ALA A 279 3.17 22.93 11.65
CA ALA A 279 1.81 22.53 11.32
C ALA A 279 1.24 21.50 12.33
N LEU A 280 2.07 20.58 12.81
CA LEU A 280 1.68 19.60 13.83
C LEU A 280 1.44 20.27 15.20
N LEU A 281 2.30 21.20 15.62
CA LEU A 281 2.19 21.89 16.91
C LEU A 281 1.05 22.91 16.93
N ALA A 282 0.81 23.64 15.85
CA ALA A 282 -0.31 24.58 15.76
C ALA A 282 -1.66 23.90 16.05
N THR A 283 -1.77 22.63 15.69
CA THR A 283 -2.98 21.83 15.95
C THR A 283 -3.00 21.15 17.32
N SER A 284 -1.83 21.00 17.97
CA SER A 284 -1.73 20.38 19.30
C SER A 284 -1.98 21.37 20.43
N THR A 285 -1.52 22.62 20.32
CA THR A 285 -1.61 23.67 21.37
C THR A 285 -3.06 24.05 21.68
N GLU A 286 -3.98 23.94 20.74
CA GLU A 286 -5.39 24.21 21.00
C GLU A 286 -6.08 23.12 21.86
N ASN A 287 -5.47 21.96 22.07
CA ASN A 287 -6.03 20.87 22.85
C ASN A 287 -5.54 20.79 24.30
N PHE A 288 -4.50 21.55 24.67
CA PHE A 288 -3.84 21.42 26.00
C PHE A 288 -3.92 22.66 26.87
N LEU A 289 -4.60 23.76 26.46
CA LEU A 289 -4.88 24.86 27.38
C LEU A 289 -6.07 24.44 28.26
N PRO A 290 -5.88 24.26 29.58
CA PRO A 290 -7.00 24.15 30.50
C PRO A 290 -7.83 25.43 30.34
N ARG A 291 -9.14 25.28 30.13
CA ARG A 291 -10.06 26.44 30.19
C ARG A 291 -9.80 27.15 31.51
N ARG A 292 -9.19 28.33 31.45
CA ARG A 292 -9.17 29.24 32.59
C ARG A 292 -10.65 29.51 32.95
N GLY A 293 -11.09 28.85 34.02
CA GLY A 293 -12.37 29.10 34.63
C GLY A 293 -12.44 30.55 34.99
N GLY A 294 -13.46 31.25 34.51
CA GLY A 294 -13.84 32.54 34.99
C GLY A 294 -13.99 32.49 36.51
N SER A 295 -13.32 33.40 37.16
CA SER A 295 -13.44 33.68 38.60
C SER A 295 -14.89 33.97 38.98
N GLY A 296 -15.40 33.23 39.96
CA GLY A 296 -16.70 33.51 40.56
C GLY A 296 -17.02 32.56 41.69
N GLY A 297 -16.69 32.93 42.95
CA GLY A 297 -17.47 32.66 44.16
C GLY A 297 -17.32 31.30 44.83
N GLU A 298 -16.70 31.38 46.01
CA GLU A 298 -16.66 30.40 47.08
C GLU A 298 -18.05 29.83 47.46
N GLN A 299 -18.10 28.55 47.83
CA GLN A 299 -18.50 28.02 49.16
C GLN A 299 -18.87 26.51 49.01
N GLY A 300 -18.19 25.69 49.60
CA GLY A 300 -18.38 24.83 50.75
C GLY A 300 -19.49 23.77 50.63
N GLY A 301 -19.17 22.52 50.92
CA GLY A 301 -20.16 21.54 51.35
C GLY A 301 -19.94 20.11 50.82
N ASP A 302 -19.55 19.30 51.73
CA ASP A 302 -19.30 17.86 51.69
C ASP A 302 -20.49 17.01 51.25
N ALA A 303 -20.13 15.81 50.87
CA ALA A 303 -20.68 14.48 51.21
C ALA A 303 -21.74 13.81 50.33
N CYS A 304 -21.33 12.65 49.91
CA CYS A 304 -22.01 11.33 50.01
C CYS A 304 -23.36 11.04 49.31
N VAL A 305 -23.27 10.03 48.41
CA VAL A 305 -23.99 8.72 48.43
C VAL A 305 -25.55 8.74 48.39
N ALA A 306 -26.07 8.03 47.43
CA ALA A 306 -27.04 6.94 47.41
C ALA A 306 -28.15 7.06 46.36
N LEU A 307 -28.17 6.09 45.52
CA LEU A 307 -29.20 5.11 45.13
C LEU A 307 -30.69 5.47 45.21
N ALA A 308 -31.34 5.04 44.13
CA ALA A 308 -32.68 4.42 44.02
C ALA A 308 -33.89 5.28 43.63
N ALA A 309 -34.43 4.96 42.50
CA ALA A 309 -35.70 4.29 42.20
C ALA A 309 -36.98 5.16 42.17
N ASP A 310 -37.71 4.90 41.08
CA ASP A 310 -39.15 4.79 40.87
C ASP A 310 -40.04 6.05 40.83
N ASP A 311 -40.75 6.19 39.77
CA ASP A 311 -42.18 6.06 39.50
C ASP A 311 -42.81 7.17 38.63
N HIS A 312 -43.55 6.71 37.66
CA HIS A 312 -44.53 7.38 36.77
C HIS A 312 -45.84 7.81 37.54
N PRO A 313 -46.89 8.38 36.90
CA PRO A 313 -47.08 9.17 35.68
C PRO A 313 -48.04 10.39 35.91
N GLY A 314 -48.25 11.21 34.88
CA GLY A 314 -49.30 12.23 34.91
C GLY A 314 -49.61 12.89 33.57
N HIS A 315 -50.71 12.52 32.98
CA HIS A 315 -51.36 13.11 31.81
C HIS A 315 -51.72 14.59 31.98
N ALA A 316 -51.56 15.39 30.94
CA ALA A 316 -52.53 16.45 30.59
C ALA A 316 -52.44 16.79 29.09
N SER A 317 -53.55 16.60 28.44
CA SER A 317 -53.92 16.97 27.07
C SER A 317 -54.24 18.46 26.98
N CYS A 318 -53.86 19.13 25.88
CA CYS A 318 -54.58 20.25 25.29
C CYS A 318 -54.28 20.40 23.81
N THR A 319 -55.32 20.42 23.02
CA THR A 319 -55.41 20.52 21.56
C THR A 319 -55.41 21.97 21.07
N PRO A 320 -55.43 22.24 19.73
CA PRO A 320 -54.60 23.23 19.06
C PRO A 320 -55.35 24.49 18.63
N THR A 321 -54.61 25.55 18.34
CA THR A 321 -55.10 26.64 17.49
C THR A 321 -54.18 26.92 16.34
N GLN A 322 -54.79 26.94 15.16
CA GLN A 322 -54.20 27.31 13.87
C GLN A 322 -53.73 28.77 13.85
N GLY A 323 -52.62 29.01 13.19
CA GLY A 323 -52.13 30.33 12.82
C GLY A 323 -51.06 30.18 11.74
N ASP A 324 -51.47 30.42 10.50
CA ASP A 324 -50.62 30.54 9.33
C ASP A 324 -49.59 31.66 9.49
N ALA A 325 -48.34 31.32 9.37
CA ALA A 325 -47.30 32.24 8.91
C ALA A 325 -46.11 31.40 8.38
N SER A 326 -45.94 31.40 7.07
CA SER A 326 -44.82 30.82 6.39
C SER A 326 -43.48 31.51 6.77
N VAL A 327 -42.72 30.83 7.64
CA VAL A 327 -41.35 31.19 7.95
C VAL A 327 -40.44 30.36 7.01
N PRO A 328 -39.49 30.99 6.28
CA PRO A 328 -38.55 30.23 5.44
C PRO A 328 -37.66 29.36 6.33
N THR A 329 -37.68 28.06 6.07
CA THR A 329 -36.75 27.10 6.70
C THR A 329 -35.31 27.51 6.42
N PRO A 330 -34.46 27.67 7.45
CA PRO A 330 -33.06 27.84 7.22
C PRO A 330 -32.46 26.57 6.64
N HIS A 331 -31.75 26.70 5.53
CA HIS A 331 -30.94 25.62 4.99
C HIS A 331 -30.03 25.09 6.08
N PRO A 332 -29.79 23.75 6.16
CA PRO A 332 -28.87 23.20 7.13
C PRO A 332 -27.48 23.78 6.85
N SER A 333 -27.02 24.63 7.76
CA SER A 333 -25.67 25.14 7.80
C SER A 333 -24.71 23.95 7.86
N THR A 334 -23.82 23.87 6.91
CA THR A 334 -22.70 22.91 6.88
C THR A 334 -22.04 22.93 8.27
N PRO A 335 -21.91 21.78 8.96
CA PRO A 335 -21.28 21.78 10.29
C PRO A 335 -19.87 22.36 10.16
N ALA A 336 -19.53 23.27 11.06
CA ALA A 336 -18.18 23.86 11.13
C ALA A 336 -17.14 22.72 11.18
N PRO A 337 -16.02 22.82 10.43
CA PRO A 337 -15.02 21.79 10.39
C PRO A 337 -14.51 21.49 11.81
N THR A 338 -14.52 20.21 12.19
CA THR A 338 -13.96 19.79 13.47
C THR A 338 -12.48 20.19 13.54
N ARG A 339 -11.96 20.54 14.71
CA ARG A 339 -10.56 21.04 14.89
C ARG A 339 -9.51 20.09 14.32
N GLN A 340 -9.76 18.77 14.33
CA GLN A 340 -8.91 17.78 13.67
C GLN A 340 -8.85 17.95 12.14
N SER A 341 -9.95 18.42 11.53
CA SER A 341 -9.98 18.68 10.08
C SER A 341 -9.15 19.90 9.69
N ALA A 342 -9.02 20.88 10.55
CA ALA A 342 -8.21 22.09 10.29
C ALA A 342 -6.70 21.76 10.26
N GLY A 343 -6.22 20.95 11.21
CA GLY A 343 -4.82 20.55 11.25
C GLY A 343 -4.39 19.65 10.11
N LEU A 344 -5.25 18.73 9.75
CA LEU A 344 -5.03 17.89 8.58
C LEU A 344 -4.98 18.72 7.29
N HIS A 345 -5.82 19.75 7.19
CA HIS A 345 -5.80 20.68 6.07
C HIS A 345 -4.46 21.46 5.99
N GLN A 346 -3.91 21.93 7.12
CA GLN A 346 -2.61 22.60 7.14
C GLN A 346 -1.49 21.68 6.66
N LEU A 347 -1.43 20.44 7.15
CA LEU A 347 -0.47 19.44 6.69
C LEU A 347 -0.59 19.14 5.19
N ARG A 348 -1.80 19.06 4.67
CA ARG A 348 -2.05 18.85 3.24
C ARG A 348 -1.58 20.02 2.39
N ASN A 349 -1.75 21.24 2.88
CA ASN A 349 -1.36 22.45 2.17
C ASN A 349 0.16 22.59 1.99
N ILE A 350 0.97 21.91 2.79
CA ILE A 350 2.43 21.89 2.61
C ILE A 350 2.82 21.25 1.27
N PHE A 351 2.03 20.28 0.80
CA PHE A 351 2.30 19.54 -0.44
C PHE A 351 1.62 20.18 -1.66
N HIS A 352 1.98 21.41 -1.97
CA HIS A 352 1.43 22.13 -3.12
C HIS A 352 1.60 21.35 -4.43
N GLY A 353 0.56 21.27 -5.23
CA GLY A 353 0.57 20.59 -6.53
C GLY A 353 0.40 19.07 -6.49
N LEU A 354 0.35 18.44 -5.30
CA LEU A 354 -0.01 17.03 -5.15
C LEU A 354 -1.51 16.88 -4.91
N GLY A 355 -2.10 15.86 -5.53
CA GLY A 355 -3.49 15.49 -5.22
C GLY A 355 -3.64 14.96 -3.80
N THR A 356 -4.79 15.22 -3.16
CA THR A 356 -5.10 14.87 -1.75
C THR A 356 -4.78 13.42 -1.41
N ALA A 357 -5.17 12.47 -2.27
CA ALA A 357 -4.90 11.04 -2.05
C ALA A 357 -3.41 10.72 -1.89
N ARG A 358 -2.57 11.41 -2.64
CA ARG A 358 -1.12 11.24 -2.63
C ARG A 358 -0.51 11.88 -1.40
N THR A 359 -0.95 13.08 -1.09
CA THR A 359 -0.57 13.83 0.11
C THR A 359 -0.88 13.05 1.38
N ASP A 360 -2.08 12.46 1.47
CA ASP A 360 -2.48 11.65 2.61
C ASP A 360 -1.58 10.42 2.81
N ILE A 361 -1.16 9.80 1.73
CA ILE A 361 -0.20 8.69 1.78
C ILE A 361 1.15 9.15 2.34
N LEU A 362 1.65 10.33 1.93
CA LEU A 362 2.91 10.89 2.44
C LEU A 362 2.80 11.25 3.92
N ILE A 363 1.73 11.92 4.33
CA ILE A 363 1.50 12.28 5.72
C ILE A 363 1.45 11.01 6.58
N CYS A 364 0.60 10.05 6.23
CA CYS A 364 0.38 8.84 7.02
C CYS A 364 1.61 7.93 7.08
N ASN A 365 2.37 7.83 5.98
CA ASN A 365 3.43 6.83 5.89
C ASN A 365 4.83 7.38 6.14
N ILE A 366 5.03 8.71 6.07
CA ILE A 366 6.33 9.35 6.24
C ILE A 366 6.27 10.41 7.36
N VAL A 367 5.44 11.45 7.22
CA VAL A 367 5.48 12.60 8.13
C VAL A 367 5.16 12.21 9.57
N LEU A 368 4.06 11.46 9.79
CA LEU A 368 3.65 11.09 11.16
C LEU A 368 4.62 10.10 11.83
N PRO A 369 5.10 9.03 11.17
CA PRO A 369 6.13 8.17 11.75
C PRO A 369 7.45 8.90 12.00
N PHE A 370 7.84 9.82 11.10
CA PHE A 370 9.02 10.66 11.28
C PHE A 370 8.88 11.57 12.51
N ALA A 371 7.72 12.21 12.68
CA ALA A 371 7.43 13.03 13.84
C ALA A 371 7.54 12.25 15.17
N ALA A 372 7.10 10.99 15.18
CA ALA A 372 7.24 10.14 16.35
C ALA A 372 8.71 9.76 16.62
N ALA A 373 9.51 9.54 15.57
CA ALA A 373 10.94 9.29 15.70
C ALA A 373 11.70 10.50 16.23
N VAL A 374 11.42 11.70 15.70
CA VAL A 374 12.01 12.97 16.21
C VAL A 374 11.60 13.21 17.66
N ALA A 375 10.33 12.97 18.01
CA ALA A 375 9.86 13.10 19.37
C ALA A 375 10.60 12.18 20.36
N GLN A 376 10.98 10.99 19.92
CA GLN A 376 11.82 10.06 20.69
C GLN A 376 13.26 10.59 20.79
N GLN A 377 13.84 11.07 19.70
CA GLN A 377 15.19 11.61 19.62
C GLN A 377 15.37 12.84 20.53
N ASP A 378 14.39 13.74 20.51
CA ASP A 378 14.42 15.03 21.23
C ASP A 378 13.85 14.94 22.64
N ASN A 379 13.44 13.74 23.07
CA ASN A 379 12.73 13.52 24.34
C ASN A 379 11.50 14.45 24.49
N TYR A 380 10.71 14.54 23.45
CA TYR A 380 9.49 15.36 23.41
C TYR A 380 8.22 14.49 23.24
N PRO A 381 7.76 13.81 24.30
CA PRO A 381 6.72 12.78 24.24
C PRO A 381 5.37 13.30 23.72
N VAL A 382 5.05 14.56 23.97
CA VAL A 382 3.78 15.18 23.54
C VAL A 382 3.62 15.15 22.02
N LEU A 383 4.67 15.47 21.28
CA LEU A 383 4.67 15.40 19.81
C LEU A 383 4.49 13.97 19.33
N GLY A 384 5.18 13.02 19.96
CA GLY A 384 5.08 11.60 19.61
C GLY A 384 3.68 11.03 19.84
N GLU A 385 3.07 11.38 20.96
CA GLU A 385 1.69 10.97 21.25
C GLU A 385 0.69 11.62 20.28
N TYR A 386 0.86 12.90 19.99
CA TYR A 386 0.03 13.60 19.01
C TYR A 386 0.12 12.93 17.63
N ALA A 387 1.33 12.61 17.15
CA ALA A 387 1.53 11.95 15.87
C ALA A 387 0.84 10.56 15.83
N ARG A 388 0.94 9.76 16.90
CA ARG A 388 0.25 8.46 17.03
C ARG A 388 -1.26 8.61 17.04
N ASN A 389 -1.79 9.59 17.79
CA ASN A 389 -3.21 9.84 17.88
C ASN A 389 -3.80 10.32 16.55
N LEU A 390 -3.11 11.22 15.86
CA LEU A 390 -3.49 11.66 14.52
C LEU A 390 -3.48 10.50 13.52
N TYR A 391 -2.46 9.63 13.57
CA TYR A 391 -2.42 8.44 12.72
C TYR A 391 -3.58 7.47 12.97
N ARG A 392 -3.93 7.22 14.25
CA ARG A 392 -5.06 6.34 14.60
C ARG A 392 -6.40 6.91 14.12
N ALA A 393 -6.56 8.23 14.22
CA ALA A 393 -7.77 8.96 13.81
C ALA A 393 -7.78 9.35 12.33
N TYR A 394 -6.71 9.07 11.58
CA TYR A 394 -6.57 9.49 10.19
C TYR A 394 -7.66 8.89 9.31
N PRO A 395 -8.35 9.70 8.46
CA PRO A 395 -9.36 9.18 7.56
C PRO A 395 -8.77 8.15 6.59
N GLY A 396 -9.64 7.33 6.03
CA GLY A 396 -9.22 6.29 5.10
C GLY A 396 -8.44 6.82 3.90
N LEU A 397 -7.38 6.12 3.55
CA LEU A 397 -6.59 6.39 2.37
C LEU A 397 -7.30 5.82 1.13
N SER A 398 -6.91 6.30 -0.04
CA SER A 398 -7.41 5.75 -1.30
C SER A 398 -7.18 4.24 -1.39
N SER A 399 -8.20 3.55 -1.88
CA SER A 399 -8.16 2.10 -2.15
C SER A 399 -6.97 1.72 -3.02
N ASN A 400 -6.36 0.60 -2.71
CA ASN A 400 -5.28 0.05 -3.51
C ASN A 400 -5.41 -1.47 -3.66
N GLN A 401 -4.56 -2.07 -4.47
CA GLN A 401 -4.66 -3.49 -4.78
C GLN A 401 -4.47 -4.40 -3.56
N ILE A 402 -3.54 -4.04 -2.66
CA ILE A 402 -3.29 -4.84 -1.44
C ILE A 402 -4.51 -4.78 -0.52
N THR A 403 -5.08 -3.59 -0.27
CA THR A 403 -6.26 -3.48 0.59
C THR A 403 -7.44 -4.26 -0.01
N ARG A 404 -7.69 -4.16 -1.32
CA ARG A 404 -8.75 -4.94 -1.99
C ARG A 404 -8.52 -6.44 -1.92
N ALA A 405 -7.30 -6.89 -2.20
CA ALA A 405 -6.95 -8.31 -2.14
C ALA A 405 -7.10 -8.87 -0.72
N MET A 406 -6.62 -8.14 0.28
CA MET A 406 -6.75 -8.53 1.68
C MET A 406 -8.20 -8.53 2.14
N CYS A 407 -9.02 -7.56 1.73
CA CYS A 407 -10.45 -7.57 2.03
C CYS A 407 -11.15 -8.80 1.45
N LYS A 408 -10.83 -9.17 0.21
CA LYS A 408 -11.36 -10.39 -0.42
C LYS A 408 -10.89 -11.65 0.33
N GLN A 409 -9.60 -11.74 0.63
CA GLN A 409 -9.01 -12.88 1.34
C GLN A 409 -9.58 -13.03 2.75
N LEU A 410 -9.81 -11.93 3.47
CA LEU A 410 -10.33 -11.93 4.84
C LEU A 410 -11.86 -11.91 4.91
N LEU A 411 -12.55 -12.05 3.78
CA LEU A 411 -14.01 -12.05 3.66
C LEU A 411 -14.67 -10.82 4.30
N LEU A 412 -14.04 -9.66 4.17
CA LEU A 412 -14.58 -8.40 4.67
C LEU A 412 -15.66 -7.86 3.72
N LYS A 413 -16.71 -7.25 4.27
CA LYS A 413 -17.79 -6.62 3.49
C LYS A 413 -17.32 -5.39 2.70
N GLY A 414 -16.20 -4.79 3.08
CA GLY A 414 -15.60 -3.62 2.44
C GLY A 414 -14.28 -3.24 3.07
N GLU A 415 -13.60 -2.26 2.49
CA GLU A 415 -12.35 -1.76 3.04
C GLU A 415 -12.59 -1.01 4.35
N PRO A 416 -11.66 -1.12 5.32
CA PRO A 416 -11.72 -0.34 6.56
C PRO A 416 -11.77 1.16 6.27
N LYS A 417 -12.57 1.90 7.05
CA LYS A 417 -12.78 3.34 6.85
C LYS A 417 -11.62 4.22 7.36
N GLY A 418 -10.78 3.70 8.25
CA GLY A 418 -9.65 4.42 8.83
C GLY A 418 -8.31 4.03 8.19
N ALA A 419 -7.41 4.98 8.05
CA ALA A 419 -6.07 4.73 7.50
C ALA A 419 -5.28 3.71 8.34
N CYS A 420 -5.37 3.79 9.67
CA CYS A 420 -4.67 2.87 10.56
C CYS A 420 -5.05 1.41 10.28
N GLN A 421 -6.33 1.10 10.13
CA GLN A 421 -6.80 -0.26 9.81
C GLN A 421 -6.38 -0.70 8.40
N GLN A 422 -6.45 0.20 7.41
CA GLN A 422 -5.95 -0.09 6.06
C GLN A 422 -4.46 -0.38 6.07
N GLN A 423 -3.67 0.37 6.85
CA GLN A 423 -2.24 0.11 7.04
C GLN A 423 -1.99 -1.20 7.80
N GLY A 424 -2.92 -1.62 8.64
CA GLY A 424 -2.91 -2.94 9.28
C GLY A 424 -3.03 -4.07 8.27
N LEU A 425 -3.91 -3.94 7.27
CA LEU A 425 -3.97 -4.91 6.16
C LEU A 425 -2.64 -4.99 5.39
N HIS A 426 -2.01 -3.84 5.14
CA HIS A 426 -0.67 -3.80 4.53
C HIS A 426 0.40 -4.48 5.39
N PHE A 427 0.34 -4.28 6.72
CA PHE A 427 1.26 -4.92 7.65
C PHE A 427 1.13 -6.45 7.62
N ILE A 428 -0.09 -6.95 7.79
CA ILE A 428 -0.38 -8.38 7.78
C ILE A 428 0.06 -9.00 6.44
N TYR A 429 -0.28 -8.33 5.32
CA TYR A 429 0.16 -8.78 4.00
C TYR A 429 1.69 -8.87 3.90
N ALA A 430 2.39 -7.80 4.21
CA ALA A 430 3.84 -7.70 4.01
C ALA A 430 4.62 -8.61 4.96
N GLN A 431 4.15 -8.79 6.20
CA GLN A 431 4.89 -9.55 7.21
C GLN A 431 4.65 -11.06 7.10
N THR A 432 3.47 -11.48 6.68
CA THR A 432 3.11 -12.91 6.74
C THR A 432 2.38 -13.44 5.51
N CYS A 433 1.33 -12.75 5.03
CA CYS A 433 0.49 -13.29 3.96
C CYS A 433 1.22 -13.44 2.63
N ARG A 434 2.09 -12.49 2.30
CA ARG A 434 2.89 -12.51 1.07
C ARG A 434 3.70 -13.79 0.94
N GLU A 435 4.26 -14.28 2.05
CA GLU A 435 5.10 -15.47 2.11
C GLU A 435 4.36 -16.69 2.68
N LYS A 436 3.04 -16.59 2.87
CA LYS A 436 2.18 -17.65 3.44
C LYS A 436 2.62 -18.15 4.83
N ARG A 437 3.26 -17.30 5.61
CA ARG A 437 3.65 -17.61 6.99
C ARG A 437 2.45 -17.47 7.95
N CYS A 438 1.39 -18.27 7.72
CA CYS A 438 0.14 -18.18 8.46
C CYS A 438 0.31 -18.44 9.96
N HIS A 439 1.26 -19.31 10.35
CA HIS A 439 1.57 -19.62 11.75
C HIS A 439 2.18 -18.44 12.51
N GLU A 440 2.76 -17.46 11.82
CA GLU A 440 3.29 -16.23 12.41
C GLU A 440 2.28 -15.06 12.33
N CYS A 441 1.19 -15.25 11.59
CA CYS A 441 0.22 -14.20 11.32
C CYS A 441 -0.53 -13.77 12.58
N LEU A 442 -0.69 -12.46 12.78
CA LEU A 442 -1.48 -11.90 13.88
C LEU A 442 -2.92 -12.44 13.91
N ILE A 443 -3.50 -12.72 12.75
CA ILE A 443 -4.84 -13.32 12.66
C ILE A 443 -4.79 -14.78 13.10
N GLY A 444 -3.81 -15.54 12.64
CA GLY A 444 -3.68 -16.97 12.96
C GLY A 444 -3.32 -17.27 14.41
N LYS A 445 -2.77 -16.29 15.14
CA LYS A 445 -2.42 -16.41 16.55
C LYS A 445 -3.55 -16.07 17.52
N GLN A 446 -4.69 -15.61 17.02
CA GLN A 446 -5.87 -15.42 17.85
C GLN A 446 -6.41 -16.82 18.20
N GLU A 447 -6.13 -17.30 19.40
CA GLU A 447 -6.83 -18.45 19.99
C GLU A 447 -8.28 -18.04 20.24
N VAL A 448 -9.19 -18.62 19.46
CA VAL A 448 -10.64 -18.38 19.53
C VAL A 448 -11.31 -19.52 20.26
#